data_b937f303b2f813164f14496890fef7e0
#
_entry.id   b937f303b2f813164f14496890fef7e0
#
_cell.length_a   1.000
_cell.length_b   1.000
_cell.length_c   1.000
_cell.angle_alpha   90.00
_cell.angle_beta   90.00
_cell.angle_gamma   90.00
#
_symmetry.space_group_name_H-M   'P 1'
#
loop_
_entity.id
_entity.type
_entity.pdbx_description
1 polymer ?
#
loop_
_entity_poly.entity_id
_entity_poly.type
_entity_poly.pdbx_seq_one_letter_code
_entity_poly.pdbx_strand_id
1 'polypeptide(L)'
;GALFMATFINALLLPATPGTEIRGLGEMYPLNGPGWSLFFEYIGNILYALFIHKFSTRVLAVLVFLAGCGLALFAIGGPYGDICAGFSLTGTEFTAGSLRLLFSFSAGLLLFRIFKPVKIKGAFWICSLSIIALLSVPRLGGAEYLWMNGVYDTVCFAVFFPFLVYLGASGKSTDKYTTRI
;
A
#
# COMPACT_ATOMS: atom_id res chain seq x y z
N GLY A 1 22.02 5.47 25.63
CA GLY A 1 21.18 6.56 25.31
C GLY A 1 20.12 6.33 24.23
N ALA A 2 19.65 7.43 23.69
CA ALA A 2 18.53 7.49 22.76
C ALA A 2 18.70 6.58 21.52
N LEU A 3 19.90 6.55 20.94
CA LEU A 3 20.20 5.70 19.77
C LEU A 3 20.00 4.21 20.07
N PHE A 4 20.48 3.72 21.23
CA PHE A 4 20.29 2.32 21.61
C PHE A 4 18.80 2.00 21.77
N MET A 5 18.05 2.87 22.42
CA MET A 5 16.61 2.72 22.59
C MET A 5 15.87 2.71 21.24
N ALA A 6 16.20 3.65 20.35
CA ALA A 6 15.63 3.68 19.00
C ALA A 6 15.96 2.40 18.21
N THR A 7 17.19 1.90 18.30
CA THR A 7 17.60 0.64 17.66
C THR A 7 16.78 -0.53 18.19
N PHE A 8 16.64 -0.64 19.52
CA PHE A 8 15.91 -1.73 20.15
C PHE A 8 14.41 -1.72 19.77
N ILE A 9 13.77 -0.53 19.84
CA ILE A 9 12.36 -0.35 19.48
C ILE A 9 12.13 -0.68 18.01
N ASN A 10 12.96 -0.15 17.11
CA ASN A 10 12.81 -0.39 15.67
C ASN A 10 13.12 -1.85 15.29
N ALA A 11 14.03 -2.52 15.99
CA ALA A 11 14.30 -3.96 15.78
C ALA A 11 13.09 -4.84 16.14
N LEU A 12 12.25 -4.39 17.08
CA LEU A 12 11.00 -5.07 17.43
C LEU A 12 9.80 -4.65 16.56
N LEU A 13 10.02 -3.87 15.50
CA LEU A 13 8.98 -3.27 14.65
C LEU A 13 7.96 -2.43 15.46
N LEU A 14 8.39 -1.87 16.58
CA LEU A 14 7.59 -0.92 17.34
C LEU A 14 7.87 0.51 16.85
N PRO A 15 6.83 1.34 16.73
CA PRO A 15 7.02 2.72 16.30
C PRO A 15 7.72 3.55 17.38
N ALA A 16 8.62 4.44 16.97
CA ALA A 16 9.24 5.39 17.85
C ALA A 16 8.20 6.38 18.41
N THR A 17 8.31 6.65 19.69
CA THR A 17 7.54 7.70 20.36
C THR A 17 8.29 9.03 20.30
N PRO A 18 7.66 10.19 20.58
CA PRO A 18 8.33 11.48 20.58
C PRO A 18 9.62 11.56 21.41
N GLY A 19 9.72 10.74 22.47
CA GLY A 19 10.93 10.67 23.33
C GLY A 19 12.05 9.75 22.79
N THR A 20 11.78 8.95 21.79
CA THR A 20 12.73 7.98 21.17
C THR A 20 13.02 8.31 19.70
N GLU A 21 12.38 9.34 19.17
CA GLU A 21 12.64 9.88 17.83
C GLU A 21 13.97 10.68 17.87
N ILE A 22 14.93 10.29 17.03
CA ILE A 22 16.31 10.83 17.08
C ILE A 22 16.66 11.73 15.89
N ARG A 23 15.80 11.82 14.87
CA ARG A 23 16.04 12.61 13.64
C ARG A 23 15.33 13.96 13.63
N GLY A 24 14.38 14.18 14.52
CA GLY A 24 13.57 15.40 14.58
C GLY A 24 12.54 15.53 13.46
N LEU A 25 12.24 14.45 12.73
CA LEU A 25 11.31 14.42 11.60
C LEU A 25 9.93 13.86 11.98
N GLY A 26 9.77 13.39 13.21
CA GLY A 26 8.52 12.77 13.69
C GLY A 26 8.22 11.40 13.06
N GLU A 27 9.21 10.75 12.47
CA GLU A 27 9.04 9.45 11.81
C GLU A 27 8.87 8.30 12.82
N MET A 28 7.99 7.36 12.53
CA MET A 28 7.82 6.13 13.32
C MET A 28 9.08 5.26 13.37
N TYR A 29 9.86 5.28 12.28
CA TYR A 29 11.07 4.45 12.14
C TYR A 29 12.27 5.29 11.72
N PRO A 30 12.85 6.05 12.66
CA PRO A 30 13.94 6.99 12.34
C PRO A 30 15.23 6.32 11.84
N LEU A 31 15.43 5.03 12.12
CA LEU A 31 16.60 4.26 11.65
C LEU A 31 16.33 3.49 10.37
N ASN A 32 15.07 3.22 10.05
CA ASN A 32 14.65 2.47 8.87
C ASN A 32 13.36 3.07 8.33
N GLY A 33 13.46 4.16 7.56
CA GLY A 33 12.31 4.86 7.00
C GLY A 33 11.22 3.93 6.44
N PRO A 34 11.54 2.96 5.55
CA PRO A 34 10.57 2.00 5.02
C PRO A 34 9.85 1.13 6.06
N GLY A 35 10.34 1.05 7.29
CA GLY A 35 9.75 0.24 8.37
C GLY A 35 8.29 0.55 8.69
N TRP A 36 7.81 1.77 8.37
CA TRP A 36 6.41 2.14 8.57
C TRP A 36 5.44 1.24 7.79
N SER A 37 5.79 0.80 6.60
CA SER A 37 4.94 -0.09 5.81
C SER A 37 4.82 -1.48 6.46
N LEU A 38 5.91 -2.00 7.01
CA LEU A 38 5.93 -3.27 7.73
C LEU A 38 5.06 -3.22 8.99
N PHE A 39 5.05 -2.08 9.70
CA PHE A 39 4.15 -1.89 10.84
C PHE A 39 2.68 -2.02 10.43
N PHE A 40 2.26 -1.37 9.35
CA PHE A 40 0.89 -1.50 8.86
C PHE A 40 0.59 -2.91 8.34
N GLU A 41 1.52 -3.57 7.66
CA GLU A 41 1.37 -4.97 7.24
C GLU A 41 1.18 -5.91 8.44
N TYR A 42 1.93 -5.69 9.53
CA TYR A 42 1.78 -6.44 10.77
C TYR A 42 0.38 -6.27 11.37
N ILE A 43 -0.11 -5.02 11.44
CA ILE A 43 -1.49 -4.73 11.86
C ILE A 43 -2.49 -5.42 10.93
N GLY A 44 -2.30 -5.37 9.62
CA GLY A 44 -3.16 -6.03 8.64
C GLY A 44 -3.26 -7.54 8.85
N ASN A 45 -2.15 -8.20 9.13
CA ASN A 45 -2.13 -9.63 9.42
C ASN A 45 -2.86 -9.97 10.73
N ILE A 46 -2.71 -9.14 11.76
CA ILE A 46 -3.47 -9.32 13.02
C ILE A 46 -4.97 -9.14 12.77
N LEU A 47 -5.37 -8.07 12.06
CA LEU A 47 -6.77 -7.82 11.71
C LEU A 47 -7.35 -8.96 10.88
N TYR A 48 -6.57 -9.51 9.95
CA TYR A 48 -6.97 -10.67 9.17
C TYR A 48 -7.19 -11.89 10.07
N ALA A 49 -6.23 -12.21 10.93
CA ALA A 49 -6.31 -13.37 11.81
C ALA A 49 -7.48 -13.29 12.80
N LEU A 50 -7.83 -12.10 13.28
CA LEU A 50 -8.90 -11.91 14.26
C LEU A 50 -10.29 -11.75 13.61
N PHE A 51 -10.39 -11.01 12.51
CA PHE A 51 -11.67 -10.52 11.99
C PHE A 51 -11.88 -10.75 10.50
N ILE A 52 -10.96 -10.29 9.63
CA ILE A 52 -11.21 -10.15 8.19
C ILE A 52 -11.42 -11.52 7.51
N HIS A 53 -10.78 -12.57 7.98
CA HIS A 53 -10.95 -13.92 7.44
C HIS A 53 -12.39 -14.42 7.53
N LYS A 54 -13.19 -13.91 8.48
CA LYS A 54 -14.61 -14.25 8.68
C LYS A 54 -15.56 -13.45 7.79
N PHE A 55 -15.06 -12.40 7.14
CA PHE A 55 -15.91 -11.53 6.33
C PHE A 55 -16.42 -12.25 5.08
N SER A 56 -17.69 -12.07 4.78
CA SER A 56 -18.24 -12.50 3.49
C SER A 56 -17.63 -11.65 2.35
N THR A 57 -17.69 -12.16 1.11
CA THR A 57 -17.21 -11.43 -0.06
C THR A 57 -17.90 -10.07 -0.23
N ARG A 58 -19.18 -9.97 0.15
CA ARG A 58 -19.92 -8.70 0.10
C ARG A 58 -19.39 -7.69 1.12
N VAL A 59 -19.16 -8.11 2.35
CA VAL A 59 -18.58 -7.25 3.41
C VAL A 59 -17.18 -6.79 3.01
N LEU A 60 -16.39 -7.71 2.46
CA LEU A 60 -15.05 -7.38 1.97
C LEU A 60 -15.10 -6.35 0.82
N ALA A 61 -16.03 -6.49 -0.12
CA ALA A 61 -16.22 -5.54 -1.21
C ALA A 61 -16.63 -4.14 -0.70
N VAL A 62 -17.52 -4.08 0.31
CA VAL A 62 -17.89 -2.81 0.95
C VAL A 62 -16.67 -2.18 1.65
N LEU A 63 -15.87 -2.98 2.36
CA LEU A 63 -14.66 -2.48 3.02
C LEU A 63 -13.66 -1.90 2.01
N VAL A 64 -13.42 -2.61 0.89
CA VAL A 64 -12.56 -2.14 -0.21
C VAL A 64 -13.09 -0.82 -0.78
N PHE A 65 -14.40 -0.76 -1.04
CA PHE A 65 -15.02 0.45 -1.58
C PHE A 65 -14.87 1.64 -0.62
N LEU A 66 -15.21 1.48 0.65
CA LEU A 66 -15.12 2.57 1.64
C LEU A 66 -13.68 3.01 1.87
N ALA A 67 -12.74 2.06 2.01
CA ALA A 67 -11.33 2.38 2.16
C ALA A 67 -10.76 3.06 0.91
N GLY A 68 -11.18 2.62 -0.29
CA GLY A 68 -10.81 3.23 -1.55
C GLY A 68 -11.35 4.65 -1.70
N CYS A 69 -12.61 4.89 -1.34
CA CYS A 69 -13.18 6.24 -1.32
C CYS A 69 -12.44 7.15 -0.33
N GLY A 70 -12.15 6.67 0.87
CA GLY A 70 -11.40 7.43 1.87
C GLY A 70 -10.00 7.78 1.37
N LEU A 71 -9.31 6.83 0.74
CA LEU A 71 -7.98 7.05 0.18
C LEU A 71 -8.01 8.01 -1.01
N ALA A 72 -9.03 7.93 -1.88
CA ALA A 72 -9.23 8.86 -2.99
C ALA A 72 -9.48 10.30 -2.49
N LEU A 73 -10.33 10.46 -1.48
CA LEU A 73 -10.57 11.76 -0.86
C LEU A 73 -9.29 12.33 -0.26
N PHE A 74 -8.48 11.49 0.38
CA PHE A 74 -7.18 11.89 0.91
C PHE A 74 -6.21 12.31 -0.19
N ALA A 75 -6.12 11.55 -1.28
CA ALA A 75 -5.21 11.84 -2.39
C ALA A 75 -5.61 13.13 -3.14
N ILE A 76 -6.90 13.33 -3.39
CA ILE A 76 -7.39 14.46 -4.20
C ILE A 76 -7.51 15.74 -3.36
N GLY A 77 -8.01 15.63 -2.13
CA GLY A 77 -8.28 16.76 -1.25
C GLY A 77 -7.24 17.00 -0.18
N GLY A 78 -6.23 16.12 -0.06
CA GLY A 78 -5.18 16.21 0.95
C GLY A 78 -4.10 17.23 0.59
N PRO A 79 -3.24 17.55 1.56
CA PRO A 79 -2.24 18.61 1.40
C PRO A 79 -1.11 18.27 0.42
N TYR A 80 -0.93 17.00 0.09
CA TYR A 80 0.19 16.52 -0.72
C TYR A 80 -0.20 16.21 -2.17
N GLY A 81 -1.49 16.08 -2.47
CA GLY A 81 -1.96 15.66 -3.79
C GLY A 81 -1.48 14.27 -4.18
N ASP A 82 -1.31 13.39 -3.18
CA ASP A 82 -0.87 12.01 -3.37
C ASP A 82 -1.29 11.11 -2.20
N ILE A 83 -0.94 9.83 -2.29
CA ILE A 83 -1.15 8.84 -1.23
C ILE A 83 0.11 8.59 -0.40
N CYS A 84 1.15 9.42 -0.55
CA CYS A 84 2.44 9.24 0.12
C CYS A 84 2.39 9.76 1.57
N ALA A 85 1.73 8.99 2.43
CA ALA A 85 1.58 9.28 3.86
C ALA A 85 1.59 7.97 4.66
N GLY A 86 1.71 8.08 5.97
CA GLY A 86 1.78 6.95 6.89
C GLY A 86 3.11 6.84 7.63
N PHE A 87 3.97 7.84 7.51
CA PHE A 87 5.34 7.81 8.08
C PHE A 87 5.38 8.14 9.57
N SER A 88 4.36 8.79 10.10
CA SER A 88 4.30 9.24 11.49
C SER A 88 3.02 8.80 12.20
N LEU A 89 3.00 8.93 13.54
CA LEU A 89 1.82 8.66 14.38
C LEU A 89 0.87 9.85 14.49
N THR A 90 1.05 10.91 13.68
CA THR A 90 0.08 12.02 13.64
C THR A 90 -1.26 11.52 13.08
N GLY A 91 -2.36 12.15 13.49
CA GLY A 91 -3.71 11.68 13.10
C GLY A 91 -3.89 11.57 11.58
N THR A 92 -3.40 12.55 10.82
CA THR A 92 -3.49 12.56 9.35
C THR A 92 -2.68 11.44 8.72
N GLU A 93 -1.40 11.29 9.11
CA GLU A 93 -0.50 10.27 8.59
C GLU A 93 -0.97 8.86 8.95
N PHE A 94 -1.37 8.65 10.20
CA PHE A 94 -1.86 7.36 10.67
C PHE A 94 -3.16 6.96 9.97
N THR A 95 -4.06 7.92 9.73
CA THR A 95 -5.31 7.68 8.99
C THR A 95 -5.01 7.28 7.54
N ALA A 96 -4.12 8.00 6.86
CA ALA A 96 -3.74 7.68 5.50
C ALA A 96 -3.07 6.29 5.40
N GLY A 97 -2.12 5.98 6.29
CA GLY A 97 -1.49 4.66 6.37
C GLY A 97 -2.51 3.53 6.62
N SER A 98 -3.49 3.78 7.50
CA SER A 98 -4.57 2.82 7.78
C SER A 98 -5.49 2.61 6.57
N LEU A 99 -5.86 3.66 5.86
CA LEU A 99 -6.66 3.56 4.63
C LEU A 99 -5.91 2.81 3.53
N ARG A 100 -4.61 3.07 3.36
CA ARG A 100 -3.74 2.32 2.43
C ARG A 100 -3.71 0.83 2.77
N LEU A 101 -3.49 0.51 4.05
CA LEU A 101 -3.52 -0.88 4.52
C LEU A 101 -4.86 -1.54 4.22
N LEU A 102 -5.96 -0.94 4.69
CA LEU A 102 -7.29 -1.51 4.55
C LEU A 102 -7.67 -1.72 3.09
N PHE A 103 -7.38 -0.73 2.23
CA PHE A 103 -7.64 -0.86 0.81
C PHE A 103 -6.80 -1.96 0.17
N SER A 104 -5.47 -1.86 0.23
CA SER A 104 -4.58 -2.76 -0.50
C SER A 104 -4.71 -4.21 -0.04
N PHE A 105 -4.76 -4.43 1.28
CA PHE A 105 -4.87 -5.76 1.87
C PHE A 105 -6.24 -6.40 1.53
N SER A 106 -7.33 -5.66 1.72
CA SER A 106 -8.67 -6.16 1.46
C SER A 106 -8.95 -6.33 -0.03
N ALA A 107 -8.42 -5.45 -0.89
CA ALA A 107 -8.52 -5.58 -2.35
C ALA A 107 -7.79 -6.83 -2.85
N GLY A 108 -6.61 -7.13 -2.32
CA GLY A 108 -5.89 -8.38 -2.63
C GLY A 108 -6.70 -9.63 -2.25
N LEU A 109 -7.30 -9.64 -1.06
CA LEU A 109 -8.18 -10.74 -0.63
C LEU A 109 -9.45 -10.84 -1.49
N LEU A 110 -10.04 -9.72 -1.86
CA LEU A 110 -11.22 -9.68 -2.72
C LEU A 110 -10.89 -10.21 -4.11
N LEU A 111 -9.78 -9.78 -4.71
CA LEU A 111 -9.29 -10.31 -5.98
C LEU A 111 -9.10 -11.82 -5.91
N PHE A 112 -8.44 -12.33 -4.89
CA PHE A 112 -8.24 -13.77 -4.72
C PHE A 112 -9.55 -14.55 -4.65
N ARG A 113 -10.60 -13.99 -4.06
CA ARG A 113 -11.91 -14.65 -3.94
C ARG A 113 -12.75 -14.61 -5.21
N ILE A 114 -12.63 -13.53 -6.00
CA ILE A 114 -13.52 -13.29 -7.15
C ILE A 114 -12.89 -13.78 -8.45
N PHE A 115 -11.59 -13.56 -8.63
CA PHE A 115 -10.92 -13.84 -9.89
C PHE A 115 -10.17 -15.18 -9.87
N LYS A 116 -10.31 -15.92 -10.96
CA LYS A 116 -9.50 -17.12 -11.22
C LYS A 116 -8.38 -16.74 -12.19
N PRO A 117 -7.12 -17.04 -11.85
CA PRO A 117 -6.01 -16.78 -12.76
C PRO A 117 -6.20 -17.47 -14.12
N VAL A 118 -5.88 -16.76 -15.20
CA VAL A 118 -5.88 -17.27 -16.58
C VAL A 118 -4.44 -17.43 -17.05
N LYS A 119 -4.14 -18.41 -17.87
CA LYS A 119 -2.76 -18.64 -18.37
C LYS A 119 -2.40 -17.61 -19.45
N ILE A 120 -1.79 -16.49 -19.06
CA ILE A 120 -1.38 -15.40 -19.96
C ILE A 120 0.11 -15.53 -20.28
N LYS A 121 0.43 -15.63 -21.58
CA LYS A 121 1.82 -15.61 -22.05
C LYS A 121 2.37 -14.18 -21.98
N GLY A 122 3.60 -14.02 -21.53
CA GLY A 122 4.26 -12.71 -21.48
C GLY A 122 3.75 -11.77 -20.38
N ALA A 123 2.95 -12.25 -19.42
CA ALA A 123 2.42 -11.44 -18.31
C ALA A 123 3.53 -10.67 -17.58
N PHE A 124 4.71 -11.27 -17.40
CA PHE A 124 5.85 -10.60 -16.78
C PHE A 124 6.21 -9.30 -17.51
N TRP A 125 6.40 -9.38 -18.84
CA TRP A 125 6.77 -8.21 -19.64
C TRP A 125 5.67 -7.16 -19.68
N ILE A 126 4.41 -7.58 -19.81
CA ILE A 126 3.26 -6.68 -19.77
C ILE A 126 3.20 -5.94 -18.43
N CYS A 127 3.30 -6.64 -17.32
CA CYS A 127 3.29 -6.02 -16.00
C CYS A 127 4.48 -5.08 -15.80
N SER A 128 5.69 -5.53 -16.17
CA SER A 128 6.90 -4.71 -15.98
C SER A 128 6.86 -3.42 -16.80
N LEU A 129 6.51 -3.51 -18.08
CA LEU A 129 6.40 -2.33 -18.94
C LEU A 129 5.28 -1.40 -18.49
N SER A 130 4.14 -1.95 -18.07
CA SER A 130 3.03 -1.15 -17.53
C SER A 130 3.41 -0.42 -16.25
N ILE A 131 4.11 -1.09 -15.31
CA ILE A 131 4.58 -0.46 -14.08
C ILE A 131 5.56 0.67 -14.40
N ILE A 132 6.53 0.42 -15.30
CA ILE A 132 7.49 1.44 -15.73
C ILE A 132 6.73 2.64 -16.33
N ALA A 133 5.79 2.41 -17.23
CA ALA A 133 5.01 3.48 -17.87
C ALA A 133 4.21 4.29 -16.83
N LEU A 134 3.51 3.61 -15.90
CA LEU A 134 2.72 4.28 -14.86
C LEU A 134 3.61 5.08 -13.89
N LEU A 135 4.76 4.54 -13.48
CA LEU A 135 5.65 5.24 -12.56
C LEU A 135 6.50 6.33 -13.23
N SER A 136 6.58 6.35 -14.56
CA SER A 136 7.31 7.37 -15.31
C SER A 136 6.49 8.62 -15.60
N VAL A 137 5.21 8.66 -15.26
CA VAL A 137 4.38 9.85 -15.46
C VAL A 137 4.85 10.95 -14.49
N PRO A 138 5.27 12.12 -15.02
CA PRO A 138 5.75 13.20 -14.18
C PRO A 138 4.60 13.80 -13.36
N ARG A 139 4.90 14.17 -12.11
CA ARG A 139 3.97 14.93 -11.29
C ARG A 139 3.90 16.38 -11.76
N LEU A 140 2.72 16.94 -11.75
CA LEU A 140 2.49 18.34 -12.03
C LEU A 140 2.91 19.17 -10.82
N GLY A 141 3.77 20.16 -11.04
CA GLY A 141 4.20 21.09 -10.00
C GLY A 141 3.18 22.22 -9.79
N GLY A 142 3.18 22.79 -8.57
CA GLY A 142 2.27 23.89 -8.21
C GLY A 142 1.05 23.40 -7.42
N ALA A 143 0.62 24.24 -6.46
CA ALA A 143 -0.48 23.92 -5.56
C ALA A 143 -1.82 23.71 -6.31
N GLU A 144 -2.00 24.39 -7.45
CA GLU A 144 -3.18 24.29 -8.29
C GLU A 144 -3.35 22.91 -8.96
N TYR A 145 -2.27 22.14 -9.11
CA TYR A 145 -2.29 20.84 -9.79
C TYR A 145 -2.29 19.64 -8.84
N LEU A 146 -2.24 19.86 -7.53
CA LEU A 146 -2.17 18.75 -6.53
C LEU A 146 -3.35 17.79 -6.69
N TRP A 147 -4.56 18.30 -6.89
CA TRP A 147 -5.73 17.46 -7.09
C TRP A 147 -5.64 16.56 -8.33
N MET A 148 -4.98 17.02 -9.41
CA MET A 148 -4.78 16.22 -10.62
C MET A 148 -3.83 15.06 -10.36
N ASN A 149 -2.75 15.29 -9.60
CA ASN A 149 -1.85 14.23 -9.16
C ASN A 149 -2.62 13.22 -8.29
N GLY A 150 -3.46 13.70 -7.37
CA GLY A 150 -4.32 12.85 -6.54
C GLY A 150 -5.33 12.02 -7.34
N VAL A 151 -5.91 12.58 -8.40
CA VAL A 151 -6.76 11.82 -9.34
C VAL A 151 -5.97 10.75 -10.06
N TYR A 152 -4.77 11.08 -10.55
CA TYR A 152 -3.89 10.11 -11.18
C TYR A 152 -3.56 8.95 -10.25
N ASP A 153 -3.13 9.23 -9.03
CA ASP A 153 -2.85 8.20 -8.03
C ASP A 153 -4.09 7.35 -7.73
N THR A 154 -5.26 7.99 -7.64
CA THR A 154 -6.54 7.29 -7.42
C THR A 154 -6.82 6.29 -8.53
N VAL A 155 -6.68 6.67 -9.78
CA VAL A 155 -6.87 5.77 -10.92
C VAL A 155 -5.82 4.65 -10.91
N CYS A 156 -4.58 4.96 -10.55
CA CYS A 156 -3.52 3.97 -10.45
C CYS A 156 -3.85 2.90 -9.40
N PHE A 157 -4.17 3.28 -8.15
CA PHE A 157 -4.40 2.29 -7.10
C PHE A 157 -5.76 1.57 -7.23
N ALA A 158 -6.79 2.26 -7.73
CA ALA A 158 -8.13 1.66 -7.78
C ALA A 158 -8.34 0.77 -9.02
N VAL A 159 -7.65 1.03 -10.11
CA VAL A 159 -7.86 0.33 -11.39
C VAL A 159 -6.59 -0.37 -11.87
N PHE A 160 -5.52 0.37 -12.09
CA PHE A 160 -4.34 -0.20 -12.75
C PHE A 160 -3.61 -1.23 -11.90
N PHE A 161 -3.32 -0.95 -10.63
CA PHE A 161 -2.58 -1.89 -9.79
C PHE A 161 -3.35 -3.18 -9.50
N PRO A 162 -4.65 -3.17 -9.15
CA PRO A 162 -5.42 -4.40 -9.03
C PRO A 162 -5.45 -5.23 -10.33
N PHE A 163 -5.55 -4.57 -11.48
CA PHE A 163 -5.49 -5.23 -12.77
C PHE A 163 -4.10 -5.85 -13.05
N LEU A 164 -3.02 -5.13 -12.74
CA LEU A 164 -1.66 -5.65 -12.86
C LEU A 164 -1.40 -6.84 -11.92
N VAL A 165 -1.92 -6.79 -10.70
CA VAL A 165 -1.84 -7.92 -9.76
C VAL A 165 -2.57 -9.15 -10.35
N TYR A 166 -3.75 -8.97 -10.92
CA TYR A 166 -4.47 -10.04 -11.60
C TYR A 166 -3.69 -10.60 -12.80
N LEU A 167 -3.14 -9.73 -13.65
CA LEU A 167 -2.32 -10.14 -14.80
C LEU A 167 -1.07 -10.90 -14.36
N GLY A 168 -0.36 -10.40 -13.35
CA GLY A 168 0.84 -11.04 -12.80
C GLY A 168 0.55 -12.41 -12.21
N ALA A 169 -0.55 -12.54 -11.45
CA ALA A 169 -1.02 -13.81 -10.91
C ALA A 169 -1.47 -14.80 -12.01
N SER A 170 -1.84 -14.28 -13.18
CA SER A 170 -2.27 -15.06 -14.34
C SER A 170 -1.10 -15.44 -15.27
N GLY A 171 0.14 -15.07 -14.93
CA GLY A 171 1.32 -15.33 -15.74
C GLY A 171 1.58 -16.82 -15.92
N LYS A 172 1.79 -17.26 -17.17
CA LYS A 172 2.29 -18.60 -17.45
C LYS A 172 3.81 -18.60 -17.24
N SER A 173 4.29 -19.37 -16.25
CA SER A 173 5.72 -19.61 -16.12
C SER A 173 6.19 -20.37 -17.37
N THR A 174 7.10 -19.77 -18.15
CA THR A 174 7.76 -20.38 -19.29
C THR A 174 9.15 -20.90 -18.95
N ASP A 175 9.54 -20.76 -17.70
CA ASP A 175 10.90 -21.08 -17.26
C ASP A 175 11.01 -22.54 -16.85
N LYS A 176 11.88 -23.29 -17.53
CA LYS A 176 12.16 -24.70 -17.21
C LYS A 176 12.69 -24.91 -15.78
N TYR A 177 13.16 -23.84 -15.12
CA TYR A 177 13.77 -23.88 -13.79
C TYR A 177 12.73 -23.67 -12.67
N THR A 178 11.62 -22.99 -12.91
CA THR A 178 10.56 -22.75 -11.92
C THR A 178 9.53 -23.89 -11.80
N THR A 179 9.54 -24.85 -12.70
CA THR A 179 8.62 -26.02 -12.68
C THR A 179 9.12 -27.18 -11.80
N ARG A 180 10.17 -26.99 -11.01
CA ARG A 180 10.77 -28.03 -10.16
C ARG A 180 10.64 -27.75 -8.65
N ILE A 181 9.76 -26.85 -8.24
CA ILE A 181 9.43 -26.63 -6.83
C ILE A 181 8.00 -27.08 -6.57
#